data_1a5934cb08fb2cfb92e1273efdac8bfe
#
_entry.id   1a5934cb08fb2cfb92e1273efdac8bfe
#
_cell.length_a   1.000
_cell.length_b   1.000
_cell.length_c   1.000
_cell.angle_alpha   90.00
_cell.angle_beta   90.00
_cell.angle_gamma   90.00
#
_symmetry.space_group_name_H-M   'P 1'
#
loop_
_entity.id
_entity.type
_entity.pdbx_description
1 polymer ?
#
loop_
_entity_poly.entity_id
_entity_poly.type
_entity_poly.pdbx_seq_one_letter_code
_entity_poly.pdbx_strand_id
1 'polypeptide(L)'
;MKYLIKLSIIILLFSCNKNEKYQEHKDLDCSGDYSTAGILVDINEKIYNDDESVNNYSRYSWTSDGSDRILSGNGIPNHEVGTFPNADNPNTITEQNINQRFTLCPEIITESGLEVVGPALSIAYALNSVKFDPATAGRCNDAGECSLARGQGNWNIEALGHDTFDFGDDMNHAHVQPNGEYHYHGIPELLVDFLGDN
;
A
#
# COMPACT_ATOMS: atom_id res chain seq x y z
N MET A 1 60.38 32.44 -11.67
CA MET A 1 59.90 31.17 -12.24
C MET A 1 58.52 30.88 -11.66
N LYS A 2 57.45 31.17 -12.42
CA LYS A 2 56.07 30.94 -12.02
C LYS A 2 55.59 29.67 -12.69
N TYR A 3 55.28 28.62 -11.91
CA TYR A 3 54.69 27.40 -12.41
C TYR A 3 53.17 27.57 -12.48
N LEU A 4 52.60 27.58 -13.67
CA LEU A 4 51.19 27.50 -13.93
C LEU A 4 50.79 26.01 -13.88
N ILE A 5 50.03 25.64 -12.83
CA ILE A 5 49.38 24.32 -12.77
C ILE A 5 48.10 24.42 -13.59
N LYS A 6 48.08 23.76 -14.75
CA LYS A 6 46.83 23.55 -15.50
C LYS A 6 46.02 22.46 -14.83
N LEU A 7 44.92 22.85 -14.20
CA LEU A 7 43.92 21.94 -13.65
C LEU A 7 43.00 21.50 -14.79
N SER A 8 43.23 20.28 -15.32
CA SER A 8 42.31 19.69 -16.29
C SER A 8 41.09 19.12 -15.56
N ILE A 9 39.97 19.78 -15.71
CA ILE A 9 38.69 19.27 -15.24
C ILE A 9 38.21 18.23 -16.25
N ILE A 10 38.27 16.94 -15.88
CA ILE A 10 37.65 15.86 -16.62
C ILE A 10 36.16 15.84 -16.22
N ILE A 11 35.32 16.37 -17.11
CA ILE A 11 33.87 16.23 -16.99
C ILE A 11 33.51 14.82 -17.44
N LEU A 12 33.25 13.92 -16.49
CA LEU A 12 32.62 12.63 -16.76
C LEU A 12 31.14 12.87 -17.07
N LEU A 13 30.81 12.94 -18.33
CA LEU A 13 29.45 12.87 -18.82
C LEU A 13 28.95 11.43 -18.62
N PHE A 14 28.22 11.20 -17.51
CA PHE A 14 27.40 10.00 -17.42
C PHE A 14 26.26 10.15 -18.44
N SER A 15 26.46 9.55 -19.61
CA SER A 15 25.38 9.30 -20.55
C SER A 15 24.42 8.29 -19.89
N CYS A 16 23.27 8.75 -19.44
CA CYS A 16 22.14 7.85 -19.14
C CYS A 16 21.77 7.16 -20.46
N ASN A 17 22.23 5.93 -20.62
CA ASN A 17 21.88 5.11 -21.77
C ASN A 17 20.41 4.69 -21.65
N LYS A 18 19.51 5.40 -22.33
CA LYS A 18 18.07 5.14 -22.40
C LYS A 18 17.70 3.83 -23.11
N ASN A 19 18.65 2.95 -23.32
CA ASN A 19 18.46 1.63 -23.93
C ASN A 19 18.71 0.51 -22.91
N GLU A 20 18.30 0.64 -21.67
CA GLU A 20 17.91 -0.55 -20.94
C GLU A 20 16.65 -1.06 -21.64
N LYS A 21 16.85 -2.00 -22.58
CA LYS A 21 15.81 -2.90 -23.01
C LYS A 21 15.13 -3.38 -21.74
N TYR A 22 13.85 -3.05 -21.58
CA TYR A 22 12.97 -3.80 -20.69
C TYR A 22 13.36 -5.26 -20.91
N GLN A 23 13.99 -5.88 -19.92
CA GLN A 23 14.13 -7.33 -19.94
C GLN A 23 12.69 -7.81 -20.03
N GLU A 24 12.36 -8.46 -21.12
CA GLU A 24 11.16 -9.29 -21.19
C GLU A 24 11.17 -10.08 -19.89
N HIS A 25 10.27 -9.69 -18.98
CA HIS A 25 10.03 -10.50 -17.79
C HIS A 25 9.64 -11.84 -18.38
N LYS A 26 10.53 -12.83 -18.26
CA LYS A 26 10.19 -14.21 -18.51
C LYS A 26 8.87 -14.43 -17.83
N ASP A 27 7.89 -14.90 -18.60
CA ASP A 27 6.63 -15.37 -18.06
C ASP A 27 6.95 -16.10 -16.77
N LEU A 28 6.33 -15.65 -15.65
CA LEU A 28 6.50 -16.33 -14.39
C LEU A 28 6.19 -17.79 -14.69
N ASP A 29 7.18 -18.67 -14.57
CA ASP A 29 6.95 -20.10 -14.76
C ASP A 29 6.09 -20.60 -13.64
N CYS A 30 4.78 -20.56 -13.87
CA CYS A 30 3.77 -21.07 -12.95
C CYS A 30 3.58 -22.60 -13.09
N SER A 31 4.48 -23.28 -13.82
CA SER A 31 4.49 -24.75 -13.95
C SER A 31 5.04 -25.45 -12.70
N GLY A 32 5.50 -24.68 -11.68
CA GLY A 32 5.89 -25.24 -10.39
C GLY A 32 4.72 -25.99 -9.74
N ASP A 33 5.04 -27.10 -9.11
CA ASP A 33 4.07 -27.88 -8.34
C ASP A 33 3.64 -27.08 -7.08
N TYR A 34 2.69 -26.17 -7.23
CA TYR A 34 2.02 -25.48 -6.13
C TYR A 34 0.91 -26.33 -5.50
N SER A 35 0.93 -27.64 -5.77
CA SER A 35 -0.12 -28.60 -5.38
C SER A 35 -0.19 -28.83 -3.86
N THR A 36 0.76 -28.34 -3.09
CA THR A 36 0.67 -28.38 -1.64
C THR A 36 -0.25 -27.26 -1.17
N ALA A 37 -1.55 -27.53 -1.17
CA ALA A 37 -2.49 -26.80 -0.34
C ALA A 37 -1.91 -26.79 1.09
N GLY A 38 -1.57 -25.61 1.61
CA GLY A 38 -0.91 -25.48 2.88
C GLY A 38 -1.02 -24.08 3.45
N ILE A 39 -0.71 -23.97 4.70
CA ILE A 39 -0.61 -22.71 5.41
C ILE A 39 0.69 -22.05 4.94
N LEU A 40 0.58 -20.95 4.21
CA LEU A 40 1.73 -20.16 3.77
C LEU A 40 2.28 -19.29 4.90
N VAL A 41 1.38 -18.72 5.68
CA VAL A 41 1.67 -17.96 6.89
C VAL A 41 0.47 -18.16 7.80
N ASP A 42 0.61 -18.99 8.82
CA ASP A 42 -0.40 -19.10 9.88
C ASP A 42 0.03 -18.20 11.04
N ILE A 43 -0.34 -16.95 10.97
CA ILE A 43 -0.33 -16.10 12.14
C ILE A 43 -1.74 -16.18 12.76
N ASN A 44 -2.06 -17.35 13.29
CA ASN A 44 -3.24 -17.57 14.15
C ASN A 44 -3.07 -16.91 15.52
N GLU A 45 -2.03 -16.12 15.67
CA GLU A 45 -1.82 -15.35 16.87
C GLU A 45 -2.78 -14.18 16.85
N LYS A 46 -3.69 -14.20 17.80
CA LYS A 46 -4.48 -13.03 18.15
C LYS A 46 -3.54 -12.00 18.75
N ILE A 47 -2.97 -11.16 17.92
CA ILE A 47 -2.19 -10.04 18.41
C ILE A 47 -3.22 -9.02 18.90
N TYR A 48 -3.22 -8.80 20.19
CA TYR A 48 -4.05 -7.76 20.79
C TYR A 48 -3.42 -6.40 20.49
N ASN A 49 -4.20 -5.54 19.89
CA ASN A 49 -3.85 -4.14 19.76
C ASN A 49 -4.53 -3.39 20.91
N ASP A 50 -3.73 -2.92 21.87
CA ASP A 50 -4.18 -2.24 23.09
C ASP A 50 -4.11 -0.71 23.01
N ASP A 51 -3.86 -0.19 21.81
CA ASP A 51 -3.93 1.23 21.54
C ASP A 51 -5.32 1.79 21.93
N GLU A 52 -5.37 3.03 22.41
CA GLU A 52 -6.62 3.67 22.83
C GLU A 52 -7.66 3.76 21.72
N SER A 53 -7.22 3.77 20.47
CA SER A 53 -8.07 3.81 19.28
C SER A 53 -8.58 2.45 18.84
N VAL A 54 -7.98 1.35 19.32
CA VAL A 54 -8.32 -0.02 18.93
C VAL A 54 -8.40 -0.91 20.14
N ASN A 55 -9.61 -1.38 20.42
CA ASN A 55 -9.86 -2.31 21.53
C ASN A 55 -10.32 -3.67 20.98
N ASN A 56 -9.64 -4.15 19.95
CA ASN A 56 -9.95 -5.41 19.29
C ASN A 56 -8.67 -6.18 18.99
N TYR A 57 -8.77 -7.50 18.93
CA TYR A 57 -7.67 -8.36 18.53
C TYR A 57 -7.46 -8.29 17.03
N SER A 58 -6.21 -8.14 16.58
CA SER A 58 -5.84 -8.40 15.20
C SER A 58 -5.95 -9.89 14.91
N ARG A 59 -6.63 -10.24 13.83
CA ARG A 59 -6.83 -11.64 13.40
C ARG A 59 -6.66 -11.74 11.90
N TYR A 60 -5.75 -12.58 11.46
CA TYR A 60 -5.57 -12.86 10.05
C TYR A 60 -4.89 -14.20 9.82
N SER A 61 -5.13 -14.77 8.67
CA SER A 61 -4.49 -15.99 8.22
C SER A 61 -4.32 -15.98 6.70
N TRP A 62 -3.25 -16.57 6.23
CA TRP A 62 -2.97 -16.81 4.84
C TRP A 62 -2.87 -18.31 4.61
N THR A 63 -3.66 -18.81 3.67
CA THR A 63 -3.65 -20.21 3.26
C THR A 63 -3.47 -20.29 1.74
N SER A 64 -3.20 -21.49 1.21
CA SER A 64 -3.21 -21.77 -0.22
C SER A 64 -4.07 -22.98 -0.51
N ASP A 65 -4.81 -22.94 -1.61
CA ASP A 65 -5.52 -24.08 -2.14
C ASP A 65 -4.81 -24.73 -3.34
N GLY A 66 -3.58 -24.30 -3.64
CA GLY A 66 -2.77 -24.79 -4.75
C GLY A 66 -2.92 -23.95 -6.03
N SER A 67 -3.92 -23.09 -6.14
CA SER A 67 -4.08 -22.13 -7.23
C SER A 67 -4.04 -20.68 -6.76
N ASP A 68 -4.54 -20.44 -5.56
CA ASP A 68 -4.64 -19.12 -4.98
C ASP A 68 -4.02 -19.06 -3.58
N ARG A 69 -3.58 -17.87 -3.21
CA ARG A 69 -3.40 -17.45 -1.81
C ARG A 69 -4.72 -16.89 -1.32
N ILE A 70 -5.14 -17.31 -0.14
CA ILE A 70 -6.41 -16.92 0.46
C ILE A 70 -6.11 -16.18 1.76
N LEU A 71 -6.53 -14.92 1.82
CA LEU A 71 -6.49 -14.10 3.02
C LEU A 71 -7.84 -14.14 3.72
N SER A 72 -7.82 -14.46 5.01
CA SER A 72 -8.94 -14.27 5.91
C SER A 72 -8.48 -13.39 7.08
N GLY A 73 -9.24 -12.35 7.41
CA GLY A 73 -8.84 -11.44 8.47
C GLY A 73 -9.94 -10.47 8.89
N ASN A 74 -9.63 -9.64 9.87
CA ASN A 74 -10.58 -8.64 10.38
C ASN A 74 -10.14 -7.18 10.14
N GLY A 75 -9.05 -6.94 9.41
CA GLY A 75 -8.58 -5.59 9.08
C GLY A 75 -8.11 -4.77 10.28
N ILE A 76 -7.96 -5.37 11.44
CA ILE A 76 -7.39 -4.73 12.62
C ILE A 76 -5.85 -4.85 12.53
N PRO A 77 -5.12 -3.73 12.55
CA PRO A 77 -3.66 -3.77 12.48
C PRO A 77 -3.07 -4.46 13.72
N ASN A 78 -1.91 -5.08 13.55
CA ASN A 78 -1.16 -5.78 14.60
C ASN A 78 -0.02 -4.93 15.19
N HIS A 79 -0.10 -3.64 15.02
CA HIS A 79 0.86 -2.64 15.49
C HIS A 79 0.10 -1.44 16.06
N GLU A 80 0.82 -0.57 16.75
CA GLU A 80 0.26 0.69 17.25
C GLU A 80 -0.29 1.55 16.11
N VAL A 81 -1.35 2.27 16.40
CA VAL A 81 -2.00 3.21 15.47
C VAL A 81 -2.09 4.59 16.12
N GLY A 82 -2.37 5.61 15.31
CA GLY A 82 -2.68 6.92 15.81
C GLY A 82 -4.03 6.99 16.54
N THR A 83 -4.30 8.13 17.15
CA THR A 83 -5.60 8.35 17.83
C THR A 83 -6.72 8.52 16.82
N PHE A 84 -7.75 7.68 16.90
CA PHE A 84 -8.97 7.75 16.11
C PHE A 84 -10.21 7.62 17.02
N PRO A 85 -11.22 8.49 16.87
CA PRO A 85 -11.28 9.63 15.93
C PRO A 85 -10.30 10.75 16.30
N ASN A 86 -9.90 11.54 15.31
CA ASN A 86 -9.12 12.76 15.49
C ASN A 86 -9.80 13.97 14.80
N ALA A 87 -9.16 15.14 14.84
CA ALA A 87 -9.76 16.37 14.33
C ALA A 87 -10.08 16.31 12.83
N ASP A 88 -9.24 15.60 12.05
CA ASP A 88 -9.30 15.53 10.59
C ASP A 88 -9.90 14.21 10.10
N ASN A 89 -9.97 13.19 10.98
CA ASN A 89 -10.63 11.92 10.73
C ASN A 89 -11.59 11.53 11.86
N PRO A 90 -12.91 11.72 11.69
CA PRO A 90 -13.89 11.49 12.75
C PRO A 90 -14.29 10.01 12.92
N ASN A 91 -13.67 9.08 12.22
CA ASN A 91 -14.07 7.69 12.18
C ASN A 91 -13.34 6.87 13.25
N THR A 92 -13.97 5.79 13.70
CA THR A 92 -13.42 4.85 14.70
C THR A 92 -13.07 3.53 14.01
N ILE A 93 -11.94 2.94 14.38
CA ILE A 93 -11.51 1.64 13.86
C ILE A 93 -12.47 0.55 14.32
N THR A 94 -12.96 -0.26 13.38
CA THR A 94 -13.85 -1.40 13.65
C THR A 94 -13.43 -2.63 12.84
N GLU A 95 -13.75 -3.81 13.37
CA GLU A 95 -13.50 -5.06 12.67
C GLU A 95 -14.22 -5.12 11.32
N GLN A 96 -13.52 -5.62 10.33
CA GLN A 96 -14.01 -5.90 8.98
C GLN A 96 -14.13 -7.41 8.75
N ASN A 97 -14.76 -7.81 7.67
CA ASN A 97 -14.77 -9.19 7.22
C ASN A 97 -13.97 -9.32 5.93
N ILE A 98 -12.68 -9.55 6.09
CA ILE A 98 -11.76 -9.67 4.96
C ILE A 98 -11.70 -11.13 4.54
N ASN A 99 -12.00 -11.36 3.25
CA ASN A 99 -11.85 -12.66 2.60
C ASN A 99 -11.47 -12.41 1.14
N GLN A 100 -10.19 -12.53 0.84
CA GLN A 100 -9.62 -12.19 -0.47
C GLN A 100 -8.86 -13.39 -1.03
N ARG A 101 -8.86 -13.48 -2.36
CA ARG A 101 -8.14 -14.51 -3.09
C ARG A 101 -7.22 -13.85 -4.11
N PHE A 102 -5.99 -14.34 -4.19
CA PHE A 102 -4.97 -13.84 -5.10
C PHE A 102 -4.34 -15.03 -5.80
N THR A 103 -4.33 -15.02 -7.12
CA THR A 103 -3.70 -16.10 -7.88
C THR A 103 -2.22 -16.26 -7.50
N LEU A 104 -1.76 -17.50 -7.46
CA LEU A 104 -0.33 -17.82 -7.33
C LEU A 104 0.44 -17.52 -8.62
N CYS A 105 -0.29 -17.39 -9.73
CA CYS A 105 0.27 -17.08 -11.04
C CYS A 105 -0.29 -15.74 -11.58
N PRO A 106 0.20 -14.59 -11.10
CA PRO A 106 -0.25 -13.31 -11.60
C PRO A 106 0.24 -13.08 -13.04
N GLU A 107 -0.62 -12.51 -13.86
CA GLU A 107 -0.27 -12.07 -15.20
C GLU A 107 0.14 -10.58 -15.18
N ILE A 108 1.16 -10.25 -15.97
CA ILE A 108 1.57 -8.86 -16.14
C ILE A 108 0.57 -8.16 -17.05
N ILE A 109 -0.05 -7.10 -16.55
CA ILE A 109 -0.91 -6.25 -17.35
C ILE A 109 -0.06 -5.45 -18.33
N THR A 110 -0.39 -5.53 -19.63
CA THR A 110 0.27 -4.71 -20.67
C THR A 110 -0.18 -3.25 -20.56
N GLU A 111 0.60 -2.33 -21.14
CA GLU A 111 0.27 -0.89 -21.12
C GLU A 111 -1.17 -0.59 -21.59
N SER A 112 -1.69 -1.36 -22.55
CA SER A 112 -3.06 -1.22 -23.05
C SER A 112 -4.14 -1.69 -22.06
N GLY A 113 -3.76 -2.45 -21.04
CA GLY A 113 -4.65 -2.93 -19.98
C GLY A 113 -4.53 -2.16 -18.66
N LEU A 114 -3.65 -1.14 -18.60
CA LEU A 114 -3.52 -0.33 -17.41
C LEU A 114 -4.74 0.57 -17.24
N GLU A 115 -5.34 0.50 -16.08
CA GLU A 115 -6.45 1.37 -15.69
C GLU A 115 -6.01 2.29 -14.56
N VAL A 116 -6.52 3.51 -14.56
CA VAL A 116 -6.32 4.44 -13.45
C VAL A 116 -7.08 3.91 -12.24
N VAL A 117 -6.39 3.72 -11.14
CA VAL A 117 -7.02 3.35 -9.86
C VAL A 117 -7.99 4.48 -9.48
N GLY A 118 -9.27 4.14 -9.40
CA GLY A 118 -10.31 5.07 -8.99
C GLY A 118 -10.26 5.32 -7.47
N PRO A 119 -11.05 6.29 -6.99
CA PRO A 119 -11.15 6.54 -5.57
C PRO A 119 -11.73 5.31 -4.84
N ALA A 120 -11.22 5.04 -3.65
CA ALA A 120 -11.65 3.97 -2.76
C ALA A 120 -11.52 2.54 -3.36
N LEU A 121 -10.48 2.32 -4.16
CA LEU A 121 -10.14 0.98 -4.66
C LEU A 121 -8.94 0.43 -3.89
N SER A 122 -9.14 -0.72 -3.29
CA SER A 122 -8.03 -1.49 -2.72
C SER A 122 -7.12 -2.01 -3.84
N ILE A 123 -5.84 -1.68 -3.77
CA ILE A 123 -4.82 -2.18 -4.70
C ILE A 123 -4.08 -3.39 -4.17
N ALA A 124 -4.09 -3.60 -2.86
CA ALA A 124 -3.40 -4.69 -2.19
C ALA A 124 -3.95 -4.89 -0.77
N TYR A 125 -3.55 -5.99 -0.16
CA TYR A 125 -3.70 -6.25 1.27
C TYR A 125 -2.34 -6.57 1.87
N ALA A 126 -2.05 -5.97 3.02
CA ALA A 126 -0.88 -6.30 3.82
C ALA A 126 -1.03 -7.68 4.47
N LEU A 127 0.07 -8.24 4.97
CA LEU A 127 0.07 -9.53 5.64
C LEU A 127 -0.89 -9.57 6.85
N ASN A 128 -1.04 -8.46 7.55
CA ASN A 128 -1.94 -8.30 8.69
C ASN A 128 -3.42 -8.06 8.33
N SER A 129 -3.81 -8.29 7.09
CA SER A 129 -5.15 -8.09 6.53
C SER A 129 -5.61 -6.64 6.35
N VAL A 130 -4.80 -5.65 6.66
CA VAL A 130 -5.13 -4.25 6.37
C VAL A 130 -4.95 -3.98 4.89
N LYS A 131 -5.89 -3.29 4.27
CA LYS A 131 -5.82 -2.98 2.84
C LYS A 131 -4.91 -1.78 2.55
N PHE A 132 -4.38 -1.72 1.33
CA PHE A 132 -3.81 -0.53 0.74
C PHE A 132 -4.82 0.14 -0.19
N ASP A 133 -5.09 1.41 0.06
CA ASP A 133 -6.01 2.25 -0.71
C ASP A 133 -5.40 3.66 -0.83
N PRO A 134 -4.48 3.86 -1.79
CA PRO A 134 -3.71 5.11 -1.87
C PRO A 134 -4.53 6.29 -2.37
N ALA A 135 -5.69 6.05 -2.97
CA ALA A 135 -6.53 7.11 -3.52
C ALA A 135 -7.57 7.59 -2.51
N THR A 136 -7.91 8.86 -2.58
CA THR A 136 -8.99 9.46 -1.80
C THR A 136 -10.26 9.62 -2.63
N ALA A 137 -11.40 9.92 -1.97
CA ALA A 137 -12.65 10.22 -2.66
C ALA A 137 -12.63 11.61 -3.35
N GLY A 138 -11.64 12.45 -3.02
CA GLY A 138 -11.51 13.79 -3.57
C GLY A 138 -10.87 13.81 -4.94
N ARG A 139 -11.14 14.87 -5.69
CA ARG A 139 -10.60 15.08 -7.03
C ARG A 139 -10.17 16.52 -7.26
N CYS A 140 -9.21 16.69 -8.17
CA CYS A 140 -8.75 17.98 -8.65
C CYS A 140 -9.08 18.12 -10.14
N ASN A 141 -9.35 19.34 -10.57
CA ASN A 141 -9.46 19.68 -12.00
C ASN A 141 -8.09 19.99 -12.62
N ASP A 142 -8.07 20.23 -13.93
CA ASP A 142 -6.84 20.53 -14.67
C ASP A 142 -6.18 21.88 -14.27
N ALA A 143 -6.90 22.74 -13.56
CA ALA A 143 -6.37 23.98 -12.99
C ALA A 143 -5.76 23.79 -11.58
N GLY A 144 -5.79 22.57 -11.03
CA GLY A 144 -5.30 22.26 -9.69
C GLY A 144 -6.28 22.63 -8.57
N GLU A 145 -7.53 22.98 -8.89
CA GLU A 145 -8.56 23.20 -7.89
C GLU A 145 -9.11 21.85 -7.41
N CYS A 146 -9.05 21.62 -6.12
CA CYS A 146 -9.37 20.34 -5.50
C CYS A 146 -10.62 20.43 -4.62
N SER A 147 -11.35 19.33 -4.53
CA SER A 147 -12.55 19.19 -3.70
C SER A 147 -12.69 17.77 -3.18
N LEU A 148 -13.11 17.62 -1.92
CA LEU A 148 -13.51 16.33 -1.35
C LEU A 148 -14.90 15.89 -1.83
N ALA A 149 -15.63 16.75 -2.52
CA ALA A 149 -16.90 16.40 -3.15
C ALA A 149 -16.67 15.47 -4.34
N ARG A 150 -17.38 14.33 -4.36
CA ARG A 150 -17.27 13.35 -5.45
C ARG A 150 -17.58 13.97 -6.82
N GLY A 151 -16.82 13.60 -7.82
CA GLY A 151 -17.14 13.85 -9.22
C GLY A 151 -16.66 15.18 -9.79
N GLN A 152 -15.79 15.89 -9.10
CA GLN A 152 -15.25 17.17 -9.58
C GLN A 152 -13.77 17.01 -10.01
N GLY A 153 -13.55 16.91 -11.33
CA GLY A 153 -12.23 16.85 -11.93
C GLY A 153 -11.77 15.45 -12.35
N ASN A 154 -10.62 15.41 -13.02
CA ASN A 154 -10.07 14.21 -13.65
C ASN A 154 -8.95 13.56 -12.85
N TRP A 155 -8.39 14.27 -11.84
CA TRP A 155 -7.26 13.83 -11.06
C TRP A 155 -7.69 13.40 -9.67
N ASN A 156 -7.31 12.22 -9.22
CA ASN A 156 -7.53 11.80 -7.84
C ASN A 156 -6.57 12.57 -6.91
N ILE A 157 -7.06 12.93 -5.73
CA ILE A 157 -6.21 13.46 -4.67
C ILE A 157 -5.42 12.26 -4.09
N GLU A 158 -4.12 12.44 -3.97
CA GLU A 158 -3.24 11.52 -3.27
C GLU A 158 -3.15 11.98 -1.80
N ALA A 159 -3.44 11.06 -0.85
CA ALA A 159 -3.61 11.45 0.55
C ALA A 159 -2.34 12.00 1.19
N LEU A 160 -1.18 11.41 0.89
CA LEU A 160 0.09 11.76 1.54
C LEU A 160 0.79 12.95 0.91
N GLY A 161 0.46 13.30 -0.33
CA GLY A 161 1.14 14.33 -1.10
C GLY A 161 0.35 15.62 -1.27
N HIS A 162 -0.80 15.78 -0.61
CA HIS A 162 -1.69 16.90 -0.84
C HIS A 162 -1.64 17.94 0.30
N ASP A 163 -1.18 19.16 -0.02
CA ASP A 163 -0.99 20.23 0.98
C ASP A 163 -2.31 20.93 1.42
N THR A 164 -3.43 20.66 0.73
CA THR A 164 -4.68 21.41 0.99
C THR A 164 -5.58 20.72 2.01
N PHE A 165 -5.53 19.40 2.10
CA PHE A 165 -6.36 18.60 3.00
C PHE A 165 -5.49 17.78 3.92
N ASP A 166 -5.80 17.83 5.22
CA ASP A 166 -5.34 16.86 6.19
C ASP A 166 -6.40 15.76 6.30
N PHE A 167 -6.00 14.52 6.11
CA PHE A 167 -6.90 13.37 6.17
C PHE A 167 -6.83 12.66 7.52
N GLY A 168 -6.06 13.21 8.46
CA GLY A 168 -5.87 12.67 9.80
C GLY A 168 -5.07 11.38 9.83
N ASP A 169 -4.11 11.26 8.91
CA ASP A 169 -3.23 10.08 8.79
C ASP A 169 -2.33 9.93 10.02
N ASP A 170 -2.09 8.70 10.42
CA ASP A 170 -1.18 8.36 11.51
C ASP A 170 0.27 8.10 11.03
N MET A 171 1.14 7.69 11.96
CA MET A 171 2.54 7.39 11.69
C MET A 171 2.74 6.23 10.71
N ASN A 172 1.71 5.43 10.45
CA ASN A 172 1.74 4.34 9.48
C ASN A 172 1.21 4.75 8.11
N HIS A 173 1.08 6.06 7.83
CA HIS A 173 0.48 6.57 6.61
C HIS A 173 -0.92 5.99 6.37
N ALA A 174 -1.75 6.00 7.39
CA ALA A 174 -3.03 5.33 7.42
C ALA A 174 -4.09 6.15 8.15
N HIS A 175 -5.33 5.93 7.78
CA HIS A 175 -6.48 6.46 8.48
C HIS A 175 -7.71 5.55 8.39
N VAL A 176 -8.86 6.03 8.87
CA VAL A 176 -10.08 5.23 8.98
C VAL A 176 -11.16 5.71 8.03
N GLN A 177 -11.72 4.81 7.23
CA GLN A 177 -12.89 5.10 6.39
C GLN A 177 -14.18 5.23 7.20
N PRO A 178 -15.27 5.82 6.64
CA PRO A 178 -16.54 5.97 7.33
C PRO A 178 -17.20 4.66 7.81
N ASN A 179 -16.84 3.53 7.19
CA ASN A 179 -17.29 2.19 7.63
C ASN A 179 -16.44 1.59 8.76
N GLY A 180 -15.46 2.34 9.27
CA GLY A 180 -14.57 1.91 10.33
C GLY A 180 -13.35 1.11 9.84
N GLU A 181 -13.12 1.02 8.56
CA GLU A 181 -12.00 0.28 7.97
C GLU A 181 -10.71 1.10 8.00
N TYR A 182 -9.75 0.67 8.81
CA TYR A 182 -8.39 1.20 8.80
C TYR A 182 -7.65 0.75 7.54
N HIS A 183 -6.93 1.65 6.88
CA HIS A 183 -6.25 1.35 5.63
C HIS A 183 -5.00 2.21 5.44
N TYR A 184 -4.05 1.65 4.71
CA TYR A 184 -2.78 2.30 4.40
C TYR A 184 -2.87 3.08 3.10
N HIS A 185 -2.33 4.30 3.10
CA HIS A 185 -2.05 5.10 1.92
C HIS A 185 -0.60 4.97 1.45
N GLY A 186 0.30 4.62 2.35
CA GLY A 186 1.73 4.45 2.09
C GLY A 186 2.31 3.22 2.79
N ILE A 187 3.62 3.22 2.95
CA ILE A 187 4.33 2.12 3.63
C ILE A 187 4.07 2.23 5.14
N PRO A 188 3.47 1.21 5.76
CA PRO A 188 3.21 1.20 7.21
C PRO A 188 4.51 0.88 7.97
N GLU A 189 5.14 1.88 8.54
CA GLU A 189 6.46 1.76 9.16
C GLU A 189 6.50 0.71 10.28
N LEU A 190 5.52 0.71 11.17
CA LEU A 190 5.48 -0.26 12.29
C LEU A 190 5.19 -1.69 11.82
N LEU A 191 4.48 -1.89 10.71
CA LEU A 191 4.34 -3.23 10.13
C LEU A 191 5.66 -3.70 9.52
N VAL A 192 6.38 -2.81 8.86
CA VAL A 192 7.69 -3.12 8.27
C VAL A 192 8.69 -3.48 9.37
N ASP A 193 8.73 -2.72 10.44
CA ASP A 193 9.57 -3.01 11.60
C ASP A 193 9.22 -4.39 12.22
N PHE A 194 7.94 -4.65 12.41
CA PHE A 194 7.47 -5.96 12.90
C PHE A 194 7.91 -7.13 12.00
N LEU A 195 7.90 -6.95 10.68
CA LEU A 195 8.29 -7.98 9.72
C LEU A 195 9.81 -8.09 9.56
N GLY A 196 10.55 -7.01 9.82
CA GLY A 196 12.02 -6.97 9.69
C GLY A 196 12.76 -7.60 10.85
N ASP A 197 12.13 -7.75 11.99
CA ASP A 197 12.71 -8.32 13.22
C ASP A 197 12.58 -9.86 13.33
N ASN A 198 12.06 -10.53 12.29
CA ASN A 198 11.86 -11.99 12.25
C ASN A 198 12.79 -12.71 11.28
#